data_3a214ab810f24a7acd2738842afcd255
#
_entry.id   3a214ab810f24a7acd2738842afcd255
#
_cell.length_a   1.000
_cell.length_b   1.000
_cell.length_c   1.000
_cell.angle_alpha   90.00
_cell.angle_beta   90.00
_cell.angle_gamma   90.00
#
_symmetry.space_group_name_H-M   'P 1'
#
loop_
_entity.id
_entity.type
_entity.pdbx_description
1 polymer ?
#
loop_
_entity_poly.entity_id
_entity_poly.type
_entity_poly.pdbx_seq_one_letter_code
_entity_poly.pdbx_strand_id
1 'polypeptide(L)'
;MKKLLIILIISATGYTASAQQMHFTSQYIADNFLYNPAAAGMAGHSSVGATYRSMWSGIDGGPKTTMLYADASLKKLKAGIAGYIYNDVTGPTKRTGVDLAYSYHIISRDEKKIFGMGIELQALQFYYDMAKLAQYIPNDPILSGASTKTLLDAGAGIYYKTQKLHLGASVKQLIQSKLNLAQIPNTTEGSKLVRHFYFQGGYDFNTGDNIILTPNAVFKYIPNAPAELNFGLIVNYKDLLYWGAGWTLKQSWVLQGGFTLNKKFSIGYAHNVYLTPLSVFEGGGGADEVFIRYDFRKK
;
A
#
# COMPACT_ATOMS: atom_id res chain seq x y z
N MET A 1 -22.30 40.79 16.65
CA MET A 1 -21.68 39.66 17.37
C MET A 1 -21.95 38.31 16.68
N LYS A 2 -23.15 37.91 16.31
CA LYS A 2 -23.40 36.59 15.63
C LYS A 2 -22.70 36.41 14.29
N LYS A 3 -22.52 37.46 13.48
CA LYS A 3 -21.78 37.41 12.20
C LYS A 3 -20.28 37.25 12.37
N LEU A 4 -19.70 37.77 13.46
CA LEU A 4 -18.27 37.58 13.80
C LEU A 4 -17.98 36.15 14.27
N LEU A 5 -18.93 35.52 14.97
CA LEU A 5 -18.79 34.13 15.44
C LEU A 5 -18.82 33.14 14.26
N ILE A 6 -19.61 33.42 13.21
CA ILE A 6 -19.68 32.59 12.00
C ILE A 6 -18.38 32.68 11.20
N ILE A 7 -17.78 33.87 11.10
CA ILE A 7 -16.48 34.07 10.43
C ILE A 7 -15.36 33.37 11.21
N LEU A 8 -15.41 33.38 12.54
CA LEU A 8 -14.43 32.69 13.37
C LEU A 8 -14.52 31.15 13.25
N ILE A 9 -15.71 30.60 13.03
CA ILE A 9 -15.93 29.16 12.84
C ILE A 9 -15.47 28.72 11.44
N ILE A 10 -15.64 29.56 10.41
CA ILE A 10 -15.19 29.25 9.05
C ILE A 10 -13.67 29.34 8.91
N SER A 11 -12.99 30.19 9.67
CA SER A 11 -11.52 30.30 9.67
C SER A 11 -10.81 29.17 10.42
N ALA A 12 -11.51 28.36 11.21
CA ALA A 12 -10.94 27.25 11.97
C ALA A 12 -10.86 25.93 11.17
N THR A 13 -11.33 25.88 9.93
CA THR A 13 -11.34 24.67 9.09
C THR A 13 -10.25 24.66 8.00
N GLY A 14 -9.16 25.35 8.22
CA GLY A 14 -7.96 25.23 7.38
C GLY A 14 -7.30 23.87 7.58
N TYR A 15 -7.85 22.81 6.99
CA TYR A 15 -7.17 21.52 6.90
C TYR A 15 -6.02 21.67 5.90
N THR A 16 -4.78 21.67 6.42
CA THR A 16 -3.60 21.46 5.60
C THR A 16 -3.64 20.01 5.10
N ALA A 17 -4.10 19.79 3.87
CA ALA A 17 -4.07 18.50 3.23
C ALA A 17 -2.61 18.16 2.87
N SER A 18 -1.92 17.48 3.77
CA SER A 18 -0.63 16.88 3.48
C SER A 18 -0.90 15.45 2.98
N ALA A 19 -1.11 15.31 1.68
CA ALA A 19 -1.42 14.05 1.04
C ALA A 19 -0.18 13.42 0.40
N GLN A 20 0.64 12.74 1.23
CA GLN A 20 1.61 11.77 0.72
C GLN A 20 1.03 10.36 0.93
N GLN A 21 0.22 9.90 -0.01
CA GLN A 21 -0.28 8.53 0.02
C GLN A 21 0.76 7.60 -0.63
N MET A 22 1.21 6.59 0.10
CA MET A 22 1.81 5.41 -0.53
C MET A 22 0.65 4.59 -1.11
N HIS A 23 0.72 4.34 -2.43
CA HIS A 23 -0.27 3.50 -3.09
C HIS A 23 0.00 2.05 -2.76
N PHE A 24 -0.94 1.43 -2.09
CA PHE A 24 -0.94 -0.01 -1.88
C PHE A 24 -2.00 -0.66 -2.76
N THR A 25 -1.78 -1.91 -3.08
CA THR A 25 -2.71 -2.77 -3.79
C THR A 25 -4.03 -2.93 -3.02
N SER A 26 -5.14 -3.03 -3.73
CA SER A 26 -6.42 -3.42 -3.15
C SER A 26 -6.42 -4.88 -2.67
N GLN A 27 -5.45 -5.66 -3.12
CA GLN A 27 -5.30 -7.09 -2.84
C GLN A 27 -4.25 -7.38 -1.77
N TYR A 28 -4.09 -6.47 -0.82
CA TYR A 28 -3.10 -6.51 0.26
C TYR A 28 -3.14 -7.78 1.11
N ILE A 29 -4.25 -8.51 1.12
CA ILE A 29 -4.41 -9.74 1.90
C ILE A 29 -3.55 -10.88 1.32
N ALA A 30 -3.34 -10.88 0.01
CA ALA A 30 -2.53 -11.88 -0.65
C ALA A 30 -1.03 -11.74 -0.32
N ASP A 31 -0.58 -10.49 -0.08
CA ASP A 31 0.84 -10.16 0.06
C ASP A 31 1.08 -9.20 1.24
N ASN A 32 0.91 -9.73 2.46
CA ASN A 32 1.01 -8.97 3.72
C ASN A 32 2.36 -8.26 3.92
N PHE A 33 3.45 -8.74 3.29
CA PHE A 33 4.77 -8.13 3.39
C PHE A 33 4.83 -6.73 2.76
N LEU A 34 3.92 -6.39 1.84
CA LEU A 34 3.84 -5.05 1.26
C LEU A 34 3.58 -3.97 2.31
N TYR A 35 2.87 -4.32 3.38
CA TYR A 35 2.58 -3.42 4.51
C TYR A 35 3.52 -3.64 5.69
N ASN A 36 4.02 -4.87 5.85
CA ASN A 36 4.75 -5.25 7.04
C ASN A 36 5.95 -6.14 6.70
N PRO A 37 7.18 -5.65 6.81
CA PRO A 37 8.38 -6.42 6.49
C PRO A 37 8.50 -7.72 7.30
N ALA A 38 7.91 -7.77 8.50
CA ALA A 38 7.94 -8.96 9.33
C ALA A 38 7.10 -10.13 8.77
N ALA A 39 6.21 -9.87 7.80
CA ALA A 39 5.44 -10.90 7.12
C ALA A 39 6.19 -11.58 5.97
N ALA A 40 7.39 -11.10 5.60
CA ALA A 40 8.20 -11.68 4.55
C ALA A 40 8.48 -13.17 4.81
N GLY A 41 8.28 -14.02 3.80
CA GLY A 41 8.47 -15.47 3.85
C GLY A 41 7.47 -16.27 4.69
N MET A 42 6.49 -15.61 5.31
CA MET A 42 5.53 -16.28 6.20
C MET A 42 4.45 -17.10 5.48
N ALA A 43 4.35 -16.99 4.16
CA ALA A 43 3.50 -17.88 3.36
C ALA A 43 4.00 -19.35 3.39
N GLY A 44 5.27 -19.57 3.76
CA GLY A 44 5.89 -20.89 3.83
C GLY A 44 6.31 -21.45 2.47
N HIS A 45 6.14 -20.71 1.40
CA HIS A 45 6.61 -20.94 0.04
C HIS A 45 7.11 -19.63 -0.56
N SER A 46 7.84 -19.70 -1.66
CA SER A 46 8.27 -18.52 -2.39
C SER A 46 7.23 -18.14 -3.45
N SER A 47 7.11 -16.86 -3.75
CA SER A 47 6.23 -16.35 -4.79
C SER A 47 6.86 -15.20 -5.55
N VAL A 48 6.42 -14.99 -6.77
CA VAL A 48 6.68 -13.79 -7.58
C VAL A 48 5.37 -13.30 -8.17
N GLY A 49 5.21 -12.02 -8.31
CA GLY A 49 4.00 -11.47 -8.90
C GLY A 49 4.18 -10.08 -9.46
N ALA A 50 3.14 -9.64 -10.15
CA ALA A 50 3.04 -8.31 -10.72
C ALA A 50 1.63 -7.77 -10.52
N THR A 51 1.51 -6.47 -10.30
CA THR A 51 0.24 -5.75 -10.26
C THR A 51 0.27 -4.55 -11.18
N TYR A 52 -0.88 -4.25 -11.76
CA TYR A 52 -1.13 -3.01 -12.45
C TYR A 52 -2.42 -2.40 -11.92
N ARG A 53 -2.35 -1.16 -11.48
CA ARG A 53 -3.50 -0.40 -10.95
C ARG A 53 -3.64 0.91 -11.72
N SER A 54 -4.88 1.21 -12.14
CA SER A 54 -5.27 2.48 -12.74
C SER A 54 -6.36 3.09 -11.88
N MET A 55 -6.17 4.36 -11.48
CA MET A 55 -7.13 5.09 -10.64
C MET A 55 -7.66 6.28 -11.40
N TRP A 56 -8.93 6.64 -11.13
CA TRP A 56 -9.59 7.82 -11.73
C TRP A 56 -9.53 7.80 -13.25
N SER A 57 -9.98 6.70 -13.83
CA SER A 57 -9.88 6.46 -15.29
C SER A 57 -10.62 7.50 -16.14
N GLY A 58 -11.56 8.24 -15.56
CA GLY A 58 -12.25 9.37 -16.19
C GLY A 58 -11.47 10.69 -16.14
N ILE A 59 -10.31 10.74 -15.46
CA ILE A 59 -9.50 11.95 -15.33
C ILE A 59 -8.19 11.76 -16.10
N ASP A 60 -7.90 12.71 -17.02
CA ASP A 60 -6.62 12.68 -17.75
C ASP A 60 -5.44 12.87 -16.76
N GLY A 61 -4.42 12.02 -16.90
CA GLY A 61 -3.29 11.98 -15.95
C GLY A 61 -3.60 11.29 -14.62
N GLY A 62 -4.71 10.57 -14.49
CA GLY A 62 -5.03 9.76 -13.31
C GLY A 62 -3.90 8.81 -12.91
N PRO A 63 -3.75 8.46 -11.62
CA PRO A 63 -2.64 7.64 -11.13
C PRO A 63 -2.61 6.24 -11.76
N LYS A 64 -1.42 5.83 -12.22
CA LYS A 64 -1.16 4.49 -12.75
C LYS A 64 0.05 3.91 -12.04
N THR A 65 -0.15 2.78 -11.36
CA THR A 65 0.90 2.10 -10.61
C THR A 65 1.15 0.72 -11.18
N THR A 66 2.41 0.43 -11.48
CA THR A 66 2.88 -0.92 -11.83
C THR A 66 3.83 -1.37 -10.74
N MET A 67 3.70 -2.61 -10.29
CA MET A 67 4.57 -3.20 -9.27
C MET A 67 4.95 -4.63 -9.64
N LEU A 68 6.21 -4.96 -9.43
CA LEU A 68 6.75 -6.32 -9.45
C LEU A 68 7.22 -6.67 -8.06
N TYR A 69 6.94 -7.87 -7.59
CA TYR A 69 7.33 -8.28 -6.25
C TYR A 69 7.76 -9.75 -6.19
N ALA A 70 8.53 -10.06 -5.16
CA ALA A 70 8.93 -11.41 -4.82
C ALA A 70 8.93 -11.59 -3.30
N ASP A 71 8.57 -12.78 -2.84
CA ASP A 71 8.62 -13.20 -1.44
C ASP A 71 9.21 -14.61 -1.37
N ALA A 72 10.15 -14.84 -0.45
CA ALA A 72 10.80 -16.12 -0.31
C ALA A 72 10.94 -16.56 1.16
N SER A 73 10.48 -17.78 1.42
CA SER A 73 10.61 -18.44 2.72
C SER A 73 11.93 -19.20 2.83
N LEU A 74 12.81 -18.77 3.73
CA LEU A 74 14.10 -19.38 4.04
C LEU A 74 13.97 -20.29 5.27
N LYS A 75 13.18 -21.37 5.16
CA LYS A 75 12.79 -22.23 6.29
C LYS A 75 13.98 -22.72 7.13
N LYS A 76 15.09 -23.12 6.50
CA LYS A 76 16.29 -23.57 7.21
C LYS A 76 16.91 -22.49 8.09
N LEU A 77 16.79 -21.24 7.69
CA LEU A 77 17.33 -20.07 8.41
C LEU A 77 16.29 -19.46 9.37
N LYS A 78 15.08 -20.02 9.42
CA LYS A 78 13.94 -19.43 10.15
C LYS A 78 13.78 -17.95 9.79
N ALA A 79 13.79 -17.64 8.51
CA ALA A 79 13.78 -16.28 7.99
C ALA A 79 12.94 -16.18 6.72
N GLY A 80 12.60 -14.96 6.35
CA GLY A 80 12.02 -14.61 5.07
C GLY A 80 12.71 -13.41 4.46
N ILE A 81 12.72 -13.35 3.14
CA ILE A 81 13.14 -12.19 2.38
C ILE A 81 12.03 -11.84 1.40
N ALA A 82 11.77 -10.56 1.23
CA ALA A 82 10.82 -10.09 0.23
C ALA A 82 11.32 -8.79 -0.37
N GLY A 83 10.78 -8.43 -1.52
CA GLY A 83 11.07 -7.15 -2.12
C GLY A 83 10.09 -6.84 -3.23
N TYR A 84 9.99 -5.56 -3.54
CA TYR A 84 9.21 -5.08 -4.66
C TYR A 84 9.84 -3.85 -5.29
N ILE A 85 9.58 -3.68 -6.57
CA ILE A 85 9.85 -2.46 -7.32
C ILE A 85 8.52 -1.95 -7.86
N TYR A 86 8.29 -0.65 -7.74
CA TYR A 86 7.10 -0.04 -8.30
C TYR A 86 7.42 1.24 -9.05
N ASN A 87 6.53 1.56 -9.99
CA ASN A 87 6.52 2.82 -10.69
C ASN A 87 5.09 3.37 -10.65
N ASP A 88 4.94 4.56 -10.09
CA ASP A 88 3.69 5.28 -9.94
C ASP A 88 3.77 6.60 -10.73
N VAL A 89 2.85 6.82 -11.65
CA VAL A 89 2.78 8.00 -12.50
C VAL A 89 1.46 8.70 -12.26
N THR A 90 1.52 9.96 -11.85
CA THR A 90 0.34 10.79 -11.58
C THR A 90 0.54 12.18 -12.20
N GLY A 91 -0.14 12.45 -13.31
CA GLY A 91 0.01 13.70 -14.04
C GLY A 91 1.48 13.99 -14.40
N PRO A 92 2.07 15.11 -13.91
CA PRO A 92 3.46 15.49 -14.16
C PRO A 92 4.44 14.83 -13.19
N THR A 93 3.98 14.02 -12.24
CA THR A 93 4.84 13.41 -11.21
C THR A 93 5.04 11.93 -11.47
N LYS A 94 6.25 11.45 -11.21
CA LYS A 94 6.58 10.03 -11.26
C LYS A 94 7.34 9.64 -10.00
N ARG A 95 6.95 8.53 -9.40
CA ARG A 95 7.62 7.96 -8.25
C ARG A 95 8.01 6.53 -8.54
N THR A 96 9.28 6.23 -8.43
CA THR A 96 9.81 4.86 -8.53
C THR A 96 10.39 4.47 -7.20
N GLY A 97 10.02 3.29 -6.69
CA GLY A 97 10.53 2.78 -5.42
C GLY A 97 11.04 1.35 -5.55
N VAL A 98 12.05 1.05 -4.76
CA VAL A 98 12.56 -0.29 -4.53
C VAL A 98 12.56 -0.54 -3.03
N ASP A 99 11.98 -1.65 -2.62
CA ASP A 99 11.87 -2.08 -1.24
C ASP A 99 12.49 -3.46 -1.09
N LEU A 100 13.30 -3.67 -0.04
CA LEU A 100 13.88 -4.94 0.31
C LEU A 100 13.64 -5.20 1.79
N ALA A 101 12.98 -6.32 2.12
CA ALA A 101 12.61 -6.72 3.46
C ALA A 101 13.30 -8.01 3.88
N TYR A 102 13.70 -8.06 5.14
CA TYR A 102 14.17 -9.26 5.83
C TYR A 102 13.35 -9.48 7.09
N SER A 103 12.92 -10.71 7.34
CA SER A 103 12.20 -11.11 8.55
C SER A 103 12.87 -12.31 9.21
N TYR A 104 13.07 -12.23 10.53
CA TYR A 104 13.47 -13.36 11.37
C TYR A 104 12.23 -13.95 12.03
N HIS A 105 12.12 -15.32 12.03
CA HIS A 105 10.96 -16.04 12.49
C HIS A 105 11.24 -16.86 13.74
N ILE A 106 10.54 -16.57 14.82
CA ILE A 106 10.49 -17.43 16.02
C ILE A 106 9.30 -18.37 15.84
N ILE A 107 9.62 -19.64 15.64
CA ILE A 107 8.65 -20.69 15.33
C ILE A 107 8.42 -21.53 16.60
N SER A 108 7.16 -21.75 16.97
CA SER A 108 6.81 -22.63 18.11
C SER A 108 7.23 -24.08 17.82
N ARG A 109 7.38 -24.88 18.87
CA ARG A 109 7.82 -26.30 18.75
C ARG A 109 6.85 -27.16 17.91
N ASP A 110 5.57 -26.83 17.92
CA ASP A 110 4.51 -27.49 17.12
C ASP A 110 4.36 -26.90 15.70
N GLU A 111 5.22 -25.94 15.33
CA GLU A 111 5.23 -25.21 14.05
C GLU A 111 3.90 -24.50 13.70
N LYS A 112 2.99 -24.41 14.67
CA LYS A 112 1.65 -23.81 14.44
C LYS A 112 1.60 -22.31 14.66
N LYS A 113 2.62 -21.75 15.31
CA LYS A 113 2.70 -20.33 15.65
C LYS A 113 4.04 -19.77 15.19
N ILE A 114 4.01 -18.64 14.52
CA ILE A 114 5.20 -17.94 14.03
C ILE A 114 5.09 -16.50 14.53
N PHE A 115 6.14 -16.02 15.19
CA PHE A 115 6.33 -14.62 15.49
C PHE A 115 7.49 -14.09 14.65
N GLY A 116 7.26 -13.10 13.82
CA GLY A 116 8.23 -12.48 12.95
C GLY A 116 8.63 -11.09 13.44
N MET A 117 9.89 -10.76 13.26
CA MET A 117 10.43 -9.42 13.40
C MET A 117 11.11 -9.08 12.07
N GLY A 118 10.74 -7.96 11.48
CA GLY A 118 11.24 -7.59 10.15
C GLY A 118 11.73 -6.16 10.07
N ILE A 119 12.67 -5.97 9.17
CA ILE A 119 13.18 -4.65 8.77
C ILE A 119 13.08 -4.54 7.26
N GLU A 120 12.96 -3.32 6.75
CA GLU A 120 13.02 -3.04 5.32
C GLU A 120 13.91 -1.83 5.04
N LEU A 121 14.52 -1.87 3.87
CA LEU A 121 15.25 -0.74 3.28
C LEU A 121 14.50 -0.29 2.03
N GLN A 122 14.33 1.01 1.90
CA GLN A 122 13.59 1.63 0.80
C GLN A 122 14.48 2.61 0.06
N ALA A 123 14.49 2.53 -1.27
CA ALA A 123 15.03 3.56 -2.14
C ALA A 123 13.89 4.15 -2.96
N LEU A 124 13.65 5.45 -2.81
CA LEU A 124 12.54 6.18 -3.42
C LEU A 124 13.07 7.27 -4.33
N GLN A 125 12.71 7.25 -5.60
CA GLN A 125 13.03 8.30 -6.55
C GLN A 125 11.77 9.06 -6.92
N PHE A 126 11.80 10.36 -6.72
CA PHE A 126 10.77 11.30 -7.16
C PHE A 126 11.28 12.05 -8.40
N TYR A 127 10.45 12.09 -9.42
CA TYR A 127 10.66 12.84 -10.64
C TYR A 127 9.47 13.77 -10.87
N TYR A 128 9.76 15.01 -11.20
CA TYR A 128 8.77 16.03 -11.53
C TYR A 128 9.05 16.54 -12.95
N ASP A 129 8.07 16.44 -13.83
CA ASP A 129 8.10 17.01 -15.17
C ASP A 129 7.80 18.50 -15.08
N MET A 130 8.86 19.30 -14.92
CA MET A 130 8.74 20.74 -14.77
C MET A 130 8.18 21.41 -16.02
N ALA A 131 8.44 20.86 -17.21
CA ALA A 131 7.90 21.38 -18.46
C ALA A 131 6.36 21.24 -18.53
N LYS A 132 5.82 20.10 -18.05
CA LYS A 132 4.37 19.95 -17.90
C LYS A 132 3.80 20.85 -16.82
N LEU A 133 4.48 21.03 -15.70
CA LEU A 133 4.04 21.95 -14.64
C LEU A 133 4.01 23.39 -15.12
N ALA A 134 5.03 23.84 -15.89
CA ALA A 134 5.10 25.18 -16.43
C ALA A 134 3.95 25.52 -17.41
N GLN A 135 3.31 24.52 -18.01
CA GLN A 135 2.11 24.73 -18.84
C GLN A 135 0.90 25.19 -18.01
N TYR A 136 0.82 24.77 -16.73
CA TYR A 136 -0.25 25.16 -15.84
C TYR A 136 0.06 26.43 -15.03
N ILE A 137 1.33 26.71 -14.77
CA ILE A 137 1.81 27.86 -13.99
C ILE A 137 2.97 28.52 -14.76
N PRO A 138 2.67 29.26 -15.83
CA PRO A 138 3.70 29.91 -16.63
C PRO A 138 4.45 30.99 -15.82
N ASN A 139 5.76 31.09 -16.03
CA ASN A 139 6.66 32.07 -15.40
C ASN A 139 6.94 31.85 -13.90
N ASP A 140 6.71 30.67 -13.36
CA ASP A 140 7.18 30.33 -12.00
C ASP A 140 8.69 30.00 -12.04
N PRO A 141 9.56 30.80 -11.37
CA PRO A 141 11.01 30.58 -11.38
C PRO A 141 11.43 29.24 -10.79
N ILE A 142 10.58 28.62 -9.95
CA ILE A 142 10.83 27.32 -9.31
C ILE A 142 10.71 26.19 -10.34
N LEU A 143 9.94 26.38 -11.40
CA LEU A 143 9.69 25.39 -12.45
C LEU A 143 10.78 25.31 -13.52
N SER A 144 11.92 25.96 -13.33
CA SER A 144 13.06 25.86 -14.22
C SER A 144 13.87 24.58 -13.95
N GLY A 145 13.87 23.67 -14.91
CA GLY A 145 14.68 22.44 -14.87
C GLY A 145 13.89 21.18 -14.44
N ALA A 146 14.43 20.00 -14.76
CA ALA A 146 13.91 18.73 -14.27
C ALA A 146 14.36 18.51 -12.82
N SER A 147 13.46 18.15 -11.95
CA SER A 147 13.80 17.81 -10.56
C SER A 147 13.67 16.33 -10.33
N THR A 148 14.80 15.68 -10.10
CA THR A 148 14.87 14.28 -9.66
C THR A 148 15.51 14.23 -8.29
N LYS A 149 14.86 13.54 -7.34
CA LYS A 149 15.38 13.33 -6.00
C LYS A 149 15.29 11.88 -5.62
N THR A 150 16.41 11.30 -5.19
CA THR A 150 16.45 9.93 -4.63
C THR A 150 16.64 10.02 -3.13
N LEU A 151 15.83 9.25 -2.40
CA LEU A 151 15.82 9.18 -0.95
C LEU A 151 15.99 7.73 -0.52
N LEU A 152 16.70 7.52 0.58
CA LEU A 152 16.78 6.24 1.27
C LEU A 152 15.96 6.35 2.56
N ASP A 153 15.18 5.34 2.84
CA ASP A 153 14.44 5.24 4.08
C ASP A 153 14.42 3.80 4.59
N ALA A 154 13.83 3.56 5.74
CA ALA A 154 13.75 2.26 6.35
C ALA A 154 12.38 2.05 6.99
N GLY A 155 12.05 0.81 7.26
CA GLY A 155 10.85 0.42 8.00
C GLY A 155 11.15 -0.76 8.92
N ALA A 156 10.24 -1.02 9.84
CA ALA A 156 10.31 -2.15 10.74
C ALA A 156 8.91 -2.66 11.07
N GLY A 157 8.82 -3.91 11.49
CA GLY A 157 7.54 -4.48 11.89
C GLY A 157 7.68 -5.73 12.74
N ILE A 158 6.55 -6.11 13.31
CA ILE A 158 6.33 -7.38 13.98
C ILE A 158 5.09 -8.04 13.38
N TYR A 159 5.09 -9.36 13.31
CA TYR A 159 3.98 -10.12 12.76
C TYR A 159 3.80 -11.43 13.53
N TYR A 160 2.57 -11.71 13.91
CA TYR A 160 2.20 -12.96 14.55
C TYR A 160 1.23 -13.73 13.68
N LYS A 161 1.55 -14.98 13.41
CA LYS A 161 0.74 -15.87 12.57
C LYS A 161 0.53 -17.19 13.26
N THR A 162 -0.70 -17.67 13.24
CA THR A 162 -1.09 -19.04 13.57
C THR A 162 -1.69 -19.72 12.34
N GLN A 163 -2.27 -20.90 12.52
CA GLN A 163 -3.03 -21.56 11.45
C GLN A 163 -4.28 -20.78 11.03
N LYS A 164 -4.83 -19.92 11.90
CA LYS A 164 -6.07 -19.19 11.66
C LYS A 164 -5.95 -17.69 11.85
N LEU A 165 -5.20 -17.24 12.85
CA LEU A 165 -5.06 -15.84 13.20
C LEU A 165 -3.78 -15.28 12.61
N HIS A 166 -3.85 -14.08 12.06
CA HIS A 166 -2.68 -13.28 11.71
C HIS A 166 -2.87 -11.84 12.20
N LEU A 167 -1.82 -11.30 12.82
CA LEU A 167 -1.78 -9.94 13.37
C LEU A 167 -0.44 -9.33 13.06
N GLY A 168 -0.41 -8.05 12.72
CA GLY A 168 0.82 -7.34 12.42
C GLY A 168 0.77 -5.88 12.80
N ALA A 169 1.93 -5.35 13.17
CA ALA A 169 2.16 -3.93 13.33
C ALA A 169 3.47 -3.56 12.65
N SER A 170 3.47 -2.44 11.93
CA SER A 170 4.66 -1.97 11.23
C SER A 170 4.70 -0.45 11.13
N VAL A 171 5.89 0.05 10.90
CA VAL A 171 6.14 1.44 10.60
C VAL A 171 7.05 1.54 9.38
N LYS A 172 6.65 2.35 8.41
CA LYS A 172 7.45 2.69 7.23
C LYS A 172 7.93 4.13 7.32
N GLN A 173 8.99 4.45 6.57
CA GLN A 173 9.61 5.79 6.55
C GLN A 173 10.09 6.24 7.94
N LEU A 174 10.82 5.35 8.62
CA LEU A 174 11.37 5.59 9.96
C LEU A 174 12.36 6.74 9.99
N ILE A 175 13.22 6.86 8.95
CA ILE A 175 14.29 7.86 8.85
C ILE A 175 13.69 9.24 8.57
N GLN A 176 12.53 9.30 7.89
CA GLN A 176 11.88 10.54 7.47
C GLN A 176 12.81 11.41 6.60
N SER A 177 13.38 10.81 5.58
CA SER A 177 14.32 11.47 4.68
C SER A 177 13.77 12.75 4.08
N LYS A 178 14.61 13.80 4.03
CA LYS A 178 14.20 15.13 3.58
C LYS A 178 14.08 15.17 2.05
N LEU A 179 12.93 15.60 1.58
CA LEU A 179 12.60 15.79 0.17
C LEU A 179 12.77 17.28 -0.19
N ASN A 180 14.00 17.74 -0.30
CA ASN A 180 14.28 19.13 -0.69
C ASN A 180 14.20 19.24 -2.22
N LEU A 181 13.02 19.51 -2.75
CA LEU A 181 12.77 19.61 -4.20
C LEU A 181 13.04 21.00 -4.74
N ALA A 182 12.80 22.05 -3.96
CA ALA A 182 13.12 23.42 -4.29
C ALA A 182 13.89 24.06 -3.14
N GLN A 183 14.95 24.79 -3.46
CA GLN A 183 15.57 25.67 -2.49
C GLN A 183 14.75 26.97 -2.46
N ILE A 184 13.74 27.01 -1.61
CA ILE A 184 12.98 28.24 -1.37
C ILE A 184 13.85 29.10 -0.44
N PRO A 185 14.31 30.27 -0.90
CA PRO A 185 15.07 31.16 -0.05
C PRO A 185 14.28 31.48 1.23
N ASN A 186 14.95 31.44 2.37
CA ASN A 186 14.39 31.75 3.71
C ASN A 186 13.40 30.74 4.30
N THR A 187 13.30 29.50 3.78
CA THR A 187 12.58 28.43 4.47
C THR A 187 13.56 27.40 5.02
N THR A 188 13.55 27.22 6.34
CA THR A 188 14.37 26.23 7.05
C THR A 188 13.75 24.82 7.04
N GLU A 189 12.48 24.68 6.68
CA GLU A 189 11.77 23.43 6.69
C GLU A 189 11.52 22.93 5.25
N GLY A 190 12.40 22.05 4.78
CA GLY A 190 12.12 21.24 3.59
C GLY A 190 11.05 20.18 3.86
N SER A 191 10.28 19.79 2.85
CA SER A 191 9.37 18.66 2.94
C SER A 191 10.15 17.39 3.28
N LYS A 192 9.59 16.55 4.16
CA LYS A 192 10.17 15.26 4.56
C LYS A 192 9.15 14.14 4.38
N LEU A 193 9.63 12.92 4.23
CA LEU A 193 8.77 11.74 4.30
C LEU A 193 8.16 11.65 5.69
N VAL A 194 6.90 11.25 5.76
CA VAL A 194 6.16 11.12 7.02
C VAL A 194 6.03 9.64 7.36
N ARG A 195 6.19 9.28 8.62
CA ARG A 195 6.02 7.90 9.09
C ARG A 195 4.61 7.40 8.85
N HIS A 196 4.51 6.17 8.34
CA HIS A 196 3.25 5.47 8.16
C HIS A 196 3.20 4.29 9.10
N PHE A 197 2.21 4.28 9.99
CA PHE A 197 1.96 3.19 10.92
C PHE A 197 0.84 2.32 10.38
N TYR A 198 1.05 1.00 10.39
CA TYR A 198 0.07 0.01 9.95
C TYR A 198 -0.20 -0.98 11.07
N PHE A 199 -1.46 -1.27 11.29
CA PHE A 199 -1.92 -2.36 12.14
C PHE A 199 -2.84 -3.21 11.28
N GLN A 200 -2.55 -4.49 11.18
CA GLN A 200 -3.29 -5.40 10.31
C GLN A 200 -3.65 -6.68 11.05
N GLY A 201 -4.79 -7.24 10.72
CA GLY A 201 -5.23 -8.49 11.30
C GLY A 201 -6.29 -9.18 10.46
N GLY A 202 -6.38 -10.48 10.64
CA GLY A 202 -7.43 -11.30 10.04
C GLY A 202 -7.50 -12.67 10.69
N TYR A 203 -8.60 -13.36 10.41
CA TYR A 203 -8.87 -14.67 10.97
C TYR A 203 -9.53 -15.58 9.93
N ASP A 204 -8.99 -16.78 9.77
CA ASP A 204 -9.47 -17.79 8.84
C ASP A 204 -10.52 -18.69 9.50
N PHE A 205 -11.77 -18.57 9.10
CA PHE A 205 -12.86 -19.44 9.48
C PHE A 205 -13.02 -20.55 8.46
N ASN A 206 -12.72 -21.79 8.84
CA ASN A 206 -13.05 -22.97 8.02
C ASN A 206 -14.53 -23.30 8.24
N THR A 207 -15.35 -23.12 7.21
CA THR A 207 -16.82 -23.37 7.28
C THR A 207 -17.22 -24.76 6.79
N GLY A 208 -16.29 -25.71 6.68
CA GLY A 208 -16.49 -27.01 6.02
C GLY A 208 -16.35 -26.90 4.50
N ASP A 209 -16.57 -28.00 3.78
CA ASP A 209 -16.65 -28.07 2.29
C ASP A 209 -15.61 -27.28 1.50
N ASN A 210 -14.38 -27.12 2.07
CA ASN A 210 -13.27 -26.39 1.44
C ASN A 210 -13.50 -24.89 1.25
N ILE A 211 -14.33 -24.27 2.06
CA ILE A 211 -14.55 -22.83 2.09
C ILE A 211 -13.80 -22.24 3.30
N ILE A 212 -12.99 -21.22 3.04
CA ILE A 212 -12.34 -20.42 4.08
C ILE A 212 -12.88 -18.99 3.95
N LEU A 213 -13.43 -18.47 5.04
CA LEU A 213 -13.84 -17.07 5.19
C LEU A 213 -12.78 -16.34 5.99
N THR A 214 -12.22 -15.28 5.40
CA THR A 214 -11.17 -14.46 6.04
C THR A 214 -11.65 -13.02 6.22
N PRO A 215 -12.37 -12.70 7.32
CA PRO A 215 -12.51 -11.30 7.72
C PRO A 215 -11.13 -10.74 8.09
N ASN A 216 -10.90 -9.49 7.69
CA ASN A 216 -9.63 -8.81 7.91
C ASN A 216 -9.84 -7.32 8.09
N ALA A 217 -8.85 -6.66 8.71
CA ALA A 217 -8.82 -5.23 8.86
C ALA A 217 -7.40 -4.69 8.75
N VAL A 218 -7.27 -3.50 8.20
CA VAL A 218 -6.03 -2.71 8.20
C VAL A 218 -6.33 -1.31 8.68
N PHE A 219 -5.63 -0.89 9.72
CA PHE A 219 -5.62 0.47 10.21
C PHE A 219 -4.32 1.13 9.81
N LYS A 220 -4.40 2.26 9.11
CA LYS A 220 -3.27 3.07 8.67
C LYS A 220 -3.36 4.43 9.36
N TYR A 221 -2.27 4.82 10.00
CA TYR A 221 -2.14 6.11 10.64
C TYR A 221 -0.92 6.86 10.10
N ILE A 222 -1.15 8.08 9.68
CA ILE A 222 -0.13 9.03 9.24
C ILE A 222 -0.30 10.28 10.10
N PRO A 223 0.73 10.77 10.80
CA PRO A 223 0.65 12.02 11.53
C PRO A 223 0.18 13.18 10.65
N ASN A 224 -0.73 13.98 11.17
CA ASN A 224 -1.35 15.12 10.49
C ASN A 224 -2.22 14.77 9.25
N ALA A 225 -2.64 13.51 9.11
CA ALA A 225 -3.60 13.08 8.11
C ALA A 225 -4.75 12.29 8.77
N PRO A 226 -5.95 12.26 8.18
CA PRO A 226 -7.01 11.39 8.67
C PRO A 226 -6.57 9.93 8.69
N ALA A 227 -6.88 9.24 9.79
CA ALA A 227 -6.62 7.80 9.86
C ALA A 227 -7.51 7.04 8.87
N GLU A 228 -6.95 6.00 8.27
CA GLU A 228 -7.64 5.14 7.31
C GLU A 228 -7.90 3.78 7.95
N LEU A 229 -9.13 3.33 7.86
CA LEU A 229 -9.55 2.03 8.37
C LEU A 229 -10.22 1.25 7.24
N ASN A 230 -9.63 0.11 6.93
CA ASN A 230 -10.10 -0.81 5.90
C ASN A 230 -10.61 -2.08 6.56
N PHE A 231 -11.80 -2.51 6.19
CA PHE A 231 -12.34 -3.81 6.53
C PHE A 231 -12.52 -4.63 5.26
N GLY A 232 -12.31 -5.93 5.34
CA GLY A 232 -12.51 -6.82 4.21
C GLY A 232 -13.02 -8.20 4.65
N LEU A 233 -13.68 -8.85 3.72
CA LEU A 233 -14.04 -10.26 3.81
C LEU A 233 -13.63 -10.94 2.51
N ILE A 234 -12.79 -11.95 2.62
CA ILE A 234 -12.39 -12.81 1.50
C ILE A 234 -13.00 -14.19 1.70
N VAL A 235 -13.54 -14.73 0.65
CA VAL A 235 -14.01 -16.12 0.56
C VAL A 235 -13.05 -16.86 -0.37
N ASN A 236 -12.42 -17.91 0.13
CA ASN A 236 -11.59 -18.81 -0.66
C ASN A 236 -12.30 -20.16 -0.81
N TYR A 237 -12.44 -20.64 -2.02
CA TYR A 237 -13.07 -21.92 -2.35
C TYR A 237 -12.06 -22.87 -2.97
N LYS A 238 -11.72 -23.95 -2.25
CA LYS A 238 -10.83 -25.04 -2.71
C LYS A 238 -9.43 -24.60 -3.15
N ASP A 239 -8.93 -23.48 -2.66
CA ASP A 239 -7.70 -22.84 -3.20
C ASP A 239 -7.73 -22.63 -4.72
N LEU A 240 -8.91 -22.63 -5.34
CA LEU A 240 -9.11 -22.47 -6.76
C LEU A 240 -9.70 -21.10 -7.11
N LEU A 241 -10.73 -20.69 -6.39
CA LEU A 241 -11.42 -19.43 -6.59
C LEU A 241 -11.39 -18.62 -5.29
N TYR A 242 -11.23 -17.33 -5.42
CA TYR A 242 -11.51 -16.41 -4.33
C TYR A 242 -12.32 -15.22 -4.82
N TRP A 243 -13.11 -14.67 -3.93
CA TRP A 243 -13.82 -13.41 -4.14
C TRP A 243 -13.96 -12.70 -2.80
N GLY A 244 -14.16 -11.41 -2.83
CA GLY A 244 -14.30 -10.65 -1.61
C GLY A 244 -14.77 -9.23 -1.84
N ALA A 245 -15.14 -8.63 -0.73
CA ALA A 245 -15.49 -7.23 -0.67
C ALA A 245 -14.73 -6.56 0.48
N GLY A 246 -14.41 -5.29 0.30
CA GLY A 246 -13.80 -4.46 1.31
C GLY A 246 -14.44 -3.10 1.37
N TRP A 247 -14.25 -2.43 2.48
CA TRP A 247 -14.73 -1.09 2.72
C TRP A 247 -13.67 -0.25 3.42
N THR A 248 -13.25 0.82 2.78
CA THR A 248 -12.44 1.85 3.38
C THR A 248 -13.37 2.92 3.94
N LEU A 249 -13.32 3.11 5.25
CA LEU A 249 -14.22 3.98 5.99
C LEU A 249 -14.28 5.38 5.35
N LYS A 250 -15.49 5.81 4.93
CA LYS A 250 -15.77 7.09 4.29
C LYS A 250 -15.05 7.37 2.95
N GLN A 251 -14.42 6.35 2.34
CA GLN A 251 -13.64 6.57 1.11
C GLN A 251 -14.12 5.73 -0.07
N SER A 252 -14.18 4.41 0.06
CA SER A 252 -14.48 3.53 -1.07
C SER A 252 -14.95 2.15 -0.64
N TRP A 253 -15.63 1.48 -1.58
CA TRP A 253 -15.85 0.04 -1.57
C TRP A 253 -14.89 -0.60 -2.57
N VAL A 254 -14.47 -1.82 -2.28
CA VAL A 254 -13.72 -2.65 -3.23
C VAL A 254 -14.43 -3.98 -3.40
N LEU A 255 -14.56 -4.42 -4.66
CA LEU A 255 -14.94 -5.78 -5.02
C LEU A 255 -13.74 -6.43 -5.68
N GLN A 256 -13.43 -7.66 -5.31
CA GLN A 256 -12.27 -8.36 -5.85
C GLN A 256 -12.55 -9.84 -6.04
N GLY A 257 -11.84 -10.45 -6.97
CA GLY A 257 -11.92 -11.87 -7.20
C GLY A 257 -10.83 -12.37 -8.11
N GLY A 258 -10.66 -13.67 -8.15
CA GLY A 258 -9.65 -14.29 -8.97
C GLY A 258 -9.67 -15.81 -8.86
N PHE A 259 -8.76 -16.44 -9.59
CA PHE A 259 -8.61 -17.88 -9.60
C PHE A 259 -7.14 -18.28 -9.56
N THR A 260 -6.89 -19.48 -9.04
CA THR A 260 -5.56 -20.08 -8.92
C THR A 260 -5.53 -21.41 -9.65
N LEU A 261 -4.72 -21.50 -10.70
CA LEU A 261 -4.52 -22.72 -11.45
C LEU A 261 -3.42 -23.59 -10.81
N ASN A 262 -3.69 -24.89 -10.68
CA ASN A 262 -2.76 -25.88 -10.15
C ASN A 262 -2.13 -25.48 -8.80
N LYS A 263 -2.84 -24.67 -8.00
CA LYS A 263 -2.35 -24.09 -6.72
C LYS A 263 -1.06 -23.29 -6.87
N LYS A 264 -0.71 -22.84 -8.06
CA LYS A 264 0.55 -22.15 -8.34
C LYS A 264 0.37 -20.82 -9.06
N PHE A 265 -0.41 -20.78 -10.11
CA PHE A 265 -0.60 -19.57 -10.91
C PHE A 265 -1.93 -18.91 -10.57
N SER A 266 -1.89 -17.72 -10.06
CA SER A 266 -3.07 -16.93 -9.69
C SER A 266 -3.18 -15.70 -10.59
N ILE A 267 -4.41 -15.39 -10.97
CA ILE A 267 -4.79 -14.12 -11.59
C ILE A 267 -5.99 -13.56 -10.85
N GLY A 268 -6.02 -12.27 -10.66
CA GLY A 268 -7.15 -11.63 -10.01
C GLY A 268 -7.35 -10.20 -10.45
N TYR A 269 -8.53 -9.71 -10.14
CA TYR A 269 -9.00 -8.37 -10.45
C TYR A 269 -9.69 -7.76 -9.24
N ALA A 270 -9.51 -6.46 -9.06
CA ALA A 270 -10.24 -5.68 -8.07
C ALA A 270 -10.73 -4.36 -8.68
N HIS A 271 -11.93 -3.96 -8.31
CA HIS A 271 -12.52 -2.69 -8.67
C HIS A 271 -12.91 -1.90 -7.41
N ASN A 272 -12.44 -0.65 -7.32
CA ASN A 272 -12.78 0.26 -6.23
C ASN A 272 -13.81 1.27 -6.72
N VAL A 273 -14.88 1.43 -5.95
CA VAL A 273 -15.89 2.48 -6.13
C VAL A 273 -15.67 3.54 -5.06
N TYR A 274 -15.34 4.76 -5.46
CA TYR A 274 -15.14 5.86 -4.53
C TYR A 274 -16.44 6.51 -4.08
N LEU A 275 -16.51 6.85 -2.79
CA LEU A 275 -17.65 7.55 -2.16
C LEU A 275 -17.36 9.04 -1.93
N THR A 276 -16.18 9.51 -2.29
CA THR A 276 -15.75 10.89 -2.10
C THR A 276 -16.26 11.80 -3.22
N PRO A 277 -16.22 13.13 -3.05
CA PRO A 277 -16.56 14.08 -4.13
C PRO A 277 -15.78 13.85 -5.42
N LEU A 278 -14.60 13.20 -5.36
CA LEU A 278 -13.83 12.82 -6.54
C LEU A 278 -14.60 11.90 -7.49
N SER A 279 -15.51 11.07 -6.99
CA SER A 279 -16.34 10.19 -7.84
C SER A 279 -17.16 10.97 -8.88
N VAL A 280 -17.53 12.19 -8.59
CA VAL A 280 -18.26 13.08 -9.51
C VAL A 280 -17.35 13.56 -10.64
N PHE A 281 -16.10 13.91 -10.31
CA PHE A 281 -15.11 14.41 -11.29
C PHE A 281 -14.52 13.29 -12.17
N GLU A 282 -14.41 12.10 -11.65
CA GLU A 282 -13.87 10.95 -12.37
C GLU A 282 -14.89 10.23 -13.27
N GLY A 283 -16.14 10.72 -13.31
CA GLY A 283 -17.21 10.12 -14.10
C GLY A 283 -17.59 8.70 -13.66
N GLY A 284 -17.32 8.35 -12.40
CA GLY A 284 -17.59 7.03 -11.84
C GLY A 284 -16.55 5.95 -12.20
N GLY A 285 -15.40 6.31 -12.76
CA GLY A 285 -14.38 5.37 -13.24
C GLY A 285 -13.67 4.57 -12.14
N GLY A 286 -13.70 5.02 -10.89
CA GLY A 286 -13.13 4.28 -9.76
C GLY A 286 -11.64 3.97 -9.87
N ALA A 287 -11.25 2.79 -9.43
CA ALA A 287 -9.92 2.25 -9.67
C ALA A 287 -9.98 0.77 -10.00
N ASP A 288 -9.23 0.39 -11.00
CA ASP A 288 -9.09 -0.98 -11.49
C ASP A 288 -7.71 -1.51 -11.18
N GLU A 289 -7.64 -2.75 -10.72
CA GLU A 289 -6.39 -3.43 -10.42
C GLU A 289 -6.41 -4.86 -10.92
N VAL A 290 -5.36 -5.25 -11.65
CA VAL A 290 -5.11 -6.62 -12.08
C VAL A 290 -3.83 -7.11 -11.44
N PHE A 291 -3.78 -8.34 -10.98
CA PHE A 291 -2.54 -8.96 -10.56
C PHE A 291 -2.38 -10.36 -11.16
N ILE A 292 -1.14 -10.75 -11.28
CA ILE A 292 -0.71 -12.12 -11.57
C ILE A 292 0.32 -12.53 -10.52
N ARG A 293 0.30 -13.82 -10.13
CA ARG A 293 1.22 -14.35 -9.14
C ARG A 293 1.56 -15.80 -9.45
N TYR A 294 2.79 -16.20 -9.22
CA TYR A 294 3.25 -17.57 -9.28
C TYR A 294 3.85 -18.01 -7.95
N ASP A 295 3.32 -19.10 -7.39
CA ASP A 295 3.75 -19.72 -6.13
C ASP A 295 4.64 -20.94 -6.41
N PHE A 296 5.87 -20.93 -5.90
CA PHE A 296 6.82 -22.04 -5.97
C PHE A 296 6.51 -23.07 -4.87
N ARG A 297 5.35 -23.71 -4.95
CA ARG A 297 4.98 -24.78 -4.01
C ARG A 297 5.60 -26.09 -4.46
N LYS A 298 6.35 -26.76 -3.56
CA LYS A 298 6.79 -28.15 -3.80
C LYS A 298 5.53 -29.03 -3.85
N LYS A 299 5.55 -30.02 -4.76
CA LYS A 299 4.54 -31.08 -4.80
C LYS A 299 4.56 -31.89 -3.53
#